data_1d00979f85eb2cc4e0d93164e6d6fea2
#
_entry.id   1d00979f85eb2cc4e0d93164e6d6fea2
#
_cell.length_a   1.000
_cell.length_b   1.000
_cell.length_c   1.000
_cell.angle_alpha   90.00
_cell.angle_beta   90.00
_cell.angle_gamma   90.00
#
_symmetry.space_group_name_H-M   'P 1'
#
loop_
_entity.id
_entity.type
_entity.pdbx_description
1 polymer ?
#
loop_
_entity_poly.entity_id
_entity_poly.type
_entity_poly.pdbx_seq_one_letter_code
_entity_poly.pdbx_strand_id
1 'polypeptide(L)'
;MRARNAGNVGTVPVRPYTIVSCAISVDGYLDDASPDRLILSGPEDLDEVDELRARADAILVGAGTVRADNPRLLIRDERRVAARVAAGRPPHPRRVTLTASGQLDAAARVFAGPGTPLVYATAAAGPSARKNLRESAVVIDAGAELSLAAVLEDLYSERLVATLLVEGGSRILRDLLAAGLVDELRLAIAPFFVGDERAPRFALPARYPHDESDPMTLVSVRRVGGVAVHHYRLGERFKLRQVPS
;
A
#
# COMPACT_ATOMS: atom_id res chain seq x y z
N MET A 1 36.41 6.11 -33.55
CA MET A 1 35.64 7.23 -32.94
C MET A 1 34.28 6.68 -32.56
N ARG A 2 34.11 6.26 -31.29
CA ARG A 2 32.86 5.66 -30.80
C ARG A 2 32.02 6.79 -30.16
N ALA A 3 30.84 7.02 -30.72
CA ALA A 3 29.87 7.97 -30.18
C ALA A 3 29.50 7.56 -28.75
N ARG A 4 29.70 8.46 -27.79
CA ARG A 4 29.20 8.33 -26.40
C ARG A 4 27.69 8.48 -26.44
N ASN A 5 26.97 7.43 -26.08
CA ASN A 5 25.54 7.49 -25.81
C ASN A 5 25.30 8.55 -24.73
N ALA A 6 24.60 9.62 -25.10
CA ALA A 6 24.05 10.57 -24.12
C ALA A 6 23.06 9.83 -23.27
N GLY A 7 23.39 9.66 -22.00
CA GLY A 7 22.51 9.03 -21.01
C GLY A 7 21.17 9.77 -20.99
N ASN A 8 20.12 9.01 -21.24
CA ASN A 8 18.74 9.43 -21.03
C ASN A 8 18.59 9.78 -19.54
N VAL A 9 18.56 11.06 -19.22
CA VAL A 9 18.19 11.54 -17.89
C VAL A 9 16.70 11.25 -17.75
N GLY A 10 16.38 10.02 -17.34
CA GLY A 10 15.02 9.60 -17.09
C GLY A 10 14.37 10.58 -16.10
N THR A 11 13.32 11.24 -16.53
CA THR A 11 12.47 12.05 -15.66
C THR A 11 12.04 11.18 -14.50
N VAL A 12 12.45 11.55 -13.26
CA VAL A 12 12.01 10.85 -12.05
C VAL A 12 10.48 10.89 -12.02
N PRO A 13 9.80 9.75 -11.94
CA PRO A 13 8.34 9.74 -11.94
C PRO A 13 7.81 10.63 -10.82
N VAL A 14 6.87 11.50 -11.16
CA VAL A 14 6.18 12.40 -10.21
C VAL A 14 5.17 11.55 -9.43
N ARG A 15 5.63 10.86 -8.39
CA ARG A 15 4.82 9.98 -7.55
C ARG A 15 5.35 9.90 -6.11
N PRO A 16 4.54 9.50 -5.12
CA PRO A 16 5.01 9.24 -3.75
C PRO A 16 6.12 8.19 -3.72
N TYR A 17 6.94 8.24 -2.69
CA TYR A 17 7.74 7.08 -2.29
C TYR A 17 6.78 6.00 -1.78
N THR A 18 6.73 4.86 -2.47
CA THR A 18 5.71 3.83 -2.26
C THR A 18 6.30 2.62 -1.55
N ILE A 19 5.78 2.33 -0.36
CA ILE A 19 6.14 1.19 0.48
C ILE A 19 4.96 0.20 0.45
N VAL A 20 5.22 -1.03 0.06
CA VAL A 20 4.29 -2.15 0.24
C VAL A 20 4.63 -2.86 1.54
N SER A 21 3.64 -3.05 2.43
CA SER A 21 3.79 -3.86 3.64
C SER A 21 2.65 -4.86 3.73
N CYS A 22 2.97 -6.15 3.77
CA CYS A 22 1.99 -7.21 3.94
C CYS A 22 2.58 -8.40 4.70
N ALA A 23 1.68 -9.23 5.24
CA ALA A 23 2.01 -10.52 5.82
C ALA A 23 1.47 -11.63 4.91
N ILE A 24 2.21 -12.73 4.81
CA ILE A 24 1.84 -13.92 4.02
C ILE A 24 2.13 -15.20 4.80
N SER A 25 1.47 -16.30 4.41
CA SER A 25 1.89 -17.65 4.80
C SER A 25 3.17 -18.07 4.06
N VAL A 26 3.81 -19.16 4.47
CA VAL A 26 5.02 -19.70 3.79
C VAL A 26 4.75 -19.99 2.31
N ASP A 27 3.54 -20.40 1.96
CA ASP A 27 3.12 -20.69 0.59
C ASP A 27 2.51 -19.49 -0.15
N GLY A 28 2.64 -18.27 0.41
CA GLY A 28 2.41 -17.00 -0.29
C GLY A 28 0.96 -16.51 -0.30
N TYR A 29 0.13 -16.88 0.67
CA TYR A 29 -1.24 -16.40 0.78
C TYR A 29 -1.33 -15.21 1.74
N LEU A 30 -2.20 -14.25 1.40
CA LEU A 30 -2.49 -13.04 2.20
C LEU A 30 -3.62 -13.26 3.21
N ASP A 31 -4.42 -14.30 3.01
CA ASP A 31 -5.54 -14.71 3.84
C ASP A 31 -5.89 -16.16 3.50
N ASP A 32 -6.88 -16.76 4.14
CA ASP A 32 -7.50 -18.00 3.72
C ASP A 32 -8.84 -17.72 2.99
N ALA A 33 -9.57 -18.78 2.65
CA ALA A 33 -10.88 -18.65 2.01
C ALA A 33 -12.04 -18.68 3.01
N SER A 34 -11.77 -18.59 4.32
CA SER A 34 -12.79 -18.56 5.36
C SER A 34 -13.45 -17.18 5.46
N PRO A 35 -14.63 -17.05 6.10
CA PRO A 35 -15.25 -15.77 6.36
C PRO A 35 -14.53 -14.95 7.45
N ASP A 36 -13.74 -15.60 8.29
CA ASP A 36 -13.00 -14.98 9.38
C ASP A 36 -11.59 -14.61 8.91
N ARG A 37 -11.13 -13.42 9.27
CA ARG A 37 -9.80 -12.95 8.90
C ARG A 37 -8.70 -13.83 9.49
N LEU A 38 -7.82 -14.36 8.64
CA LEU A 38 -6.62 -15.08 9.07
C LEU A 38 -5.61 -14.15 9.75
N ILE A 39 -5.12 -14.55 10.92
CA ILE A 39 -4.07 -13.82 11.63
C ILE A 39 -2.70 -14.36 11.20
N LEU A 40 -2.03 -13.62 10.32
CA LEU A 40 -0.71 -13.98 9.78
C LEU A 40 0.44 -13.45 10.63
N SER A 41 0.20 -12.48 11.54
CA SER A 41 1.28 -11.83 12.31
C SER A 41 0.84 -11.48 13.73
N GLY A 42 1.82 -11.50 14.66
CA GLY A 42 1.61 -11.21 16.07
C GLY A 42 1.67 -9.71 16.42
N PRO A 43 1.55 -9.40 17.72
CA PRO A 43 1.54 -8.03 18.23
C PRO A 43 2.79 -7.23 17.84
N GLU A 44 3.96 -7.87 17.83
CA GLU A 44 5.24 -7.23 17.53
C GLU A 44 5.31 -6.77 16.07
N ASP A 45 4.83 -7.60 15.13
CA ASP A 45 4.75 -7.23 13.71
C ASP A 45 3.72 -6.13 13.48
N LEU A 46 2.59 -6.21 14.16
CA LEU A 46 1.56 -5.17 14.11
C LEU A 46 2.03 -3.84 14.71
N ASP A 47 2.99 -3.84 15.63
CA ASP A 47 3.62 -2.63 16.16
C ASP A 47 4.56 -1.99 15.12
N GLU A 48 5.36 -2.80 14.41
CA GLU A 48 6.18 -2.30 13.28
C GLU A 48 5.32 -1.73 12.14
N VAL A 49 4.18 -2.37 11.82
CA VAL A 49 3.23 -1.82 10.84
C VAL A 49 2.67 -0.48 11.32
N ASP A 50 2.38 -0.35 12.61
CA ASP A 50 1.90 0.92 13.19
C ASP A 50 2.96 2.03 13.10
N GLU A 51 4.26 1.68 13.24
CA GLU A 51 5.36 2.60 13.00
C GLU A 51 5.46 3.03 11.53
N LEU A 52 5.28 2.11 10.58
CA LEU A 52 5.22 2.45 9.15
C LEU A 52 4.06 3.41 8.86
N ARG A 53 2.88 3.18 9.46
CA ARG A 53 1.75 4.12 9.37
C ARG A 53 2.10 5.50 9.90
N ALA A 54 2.83 5.55 11.02
CA ALA A 54 3.27 6.82 11.60
C ALA A 54 4.24 7.60 10.69
N ARG A 55 4.98 6.93 9.83
CA ARG A 55 5.92 7.55 8.87
C ARG A 55 5.24 7.97 7.56
N ALA A 56 4.17 7.30 7.15
CA ALA A 56 3.47 7.56 5.89
C ALA A 56 2.61 8.85 5.93
N ASP A 57 2.42 9.48 4.76
CA ASP A 57 1.47 10.57 4.59
C ASP A 57 0.08 10.04 4.20
N ALA A 58 0.04 8.90 3.52
CA ALA A 58 -1.19 8.21 3.18
C ALA A 58 -1.04 6.69 3.29
N ILE A 59 -2.17 6.01 3.52
CA ILE A 59 -2.29 4.54 3.49
C ILE A 59 -3.32 4.17 2.43
N LEU A 60 -2.96 3.24 1.54
CA LEU A 60 -3.80 2.78 0.46
C LEU A 60 -4.17 1.30 0.62
N VAL A 61 -5.46 1.01 0.46
CA VAL A 61 -5.99 -0.35 0.33
C VAL A 61 -7.04 -0.44 -0.78
N GLY A 62 -7.27 -1.63 -1.30
CA GLY A 62 -8.36 -1.89 -2.23
C GLY A 62 -9.72 -2.00 -1.56
N ALA A 63 -10.81 -1.70 -2.29
CA ALA A 63 -12.17 -1.91 -1.81
C ALA A 63 -12.47 -3.36 -1.43
N GLY A 64 -11.78 -4.34 -2.03
CA GLY A 64 -11.83 -5.75 -1.61
C GLY A 64 -11.38 -5.93 -0.16
N THR A 65 -10.23 -5.39 0.20
CA THR A 65 -9.69 -5.39 1.56
C THR A 65 -10.61 -4.65 2.55
N VAL A 66 -11.22 -3.52 2.12
CA VAL A 66 -12.20 -2.83 2.97
C VAL A 66 -13.39 -3.73 3.30
N ARG A 67 -13.90 -4.49 2.33
CA ARG A 67 -15.04 -5.40 2.54
C ARG A 67 -14.69 -6.65 3.34
N ALA A 68 -13.49 -7.21 3.14
CA ALA A 68 -13.05 -8.43 3.82
C ALA A 68 -12.64 -8.14 5.28
N ASP A 69 -11.74 -7.16 5.48
CA ASP A 69 -11.06 -6.95 6.76
C ASP A 69 -11.64 -5.83 7.59
N ASN A 70 -12.46 -4.96 6.97
CA ASN A 70 -13.01 -3.75 7.59
C ASN A 70 -11.97 -2.96 8.42
N PRO A 71 -10.81 -2.57 7.83
CA PRO A 71 -9.69 -2.00 8.56
C PRO A 71 -9.97 -0.53 8.95
N ARG A 72 -9.36 -0.07 10.06
CA ARG A 72 -9.40 1.36 10.45
C ARG A 72 -8.36 2.21 9.72
N LEU A 73 -7.19 1.64 9.44
CA LEU A 73 -6.02 2.32 8.84
C LEU A 73 -5.58 3.56 9.64
N LEU A 74 -5.65 3.49 10.94
CA LEU A 74 -5.22 4.54 11.86
C LEU A 74 -3.98 4.07 12.64
N ILE A 75 -3.18 5.01 13.11
CA ILE A 75 -2.10 4.76 14.06
C ILE A 75 -2.74 4.42 15.41
N ARG A 76 -2.22 3.39 16.09
CA ARG A 76 -2.74 2.89 17.37
C ARG A 76 -1.97 3.44 18.57
N ASP A 77 -0.67 3.62 18.45
CA ASP A 77 0.18 4.15 19.52
C ASP A 77 0.01 5.68 19.61
N GLU A 78 -0.54 6.15 20.72
CA GLU A 78 -0.79 7.57 20.98
C GLU A 78 0.49 8.40 21.00
N ARG A 79 1.64 7.81 21.38
CA ARG A 79 2.95 8.50 21.34
C ARG A 79 3.37 8.80 19.91
N ARG A 80 3.12 7.87 18.97
CA ARG A 80 3.36 8.07 17.53
C ARG A 80 2.43 9.14 16.96
N VAL A 81 1.17 9.15 17.40
CA VAL A 81 0.21 10.22 17.03
C VAL A 81 0.70 11.57 17.54
N ALA A 82 1.08 11.67 18.81
CA ALA A 82 1.60 12.90 19.40
C ALA A 82 2.88 13.39 18.71
N ALA A 83 3.81 12.50 18.37
CA ALA A 83 5.03 12.82 17.64
C ALA A 83 4.74 13.40 16.25
N ARG A 84 3.73 12.88 15.52
CA ARG A 84 3.30 13.44 14.24
C ARG A 84 2.76 14.87 14.40
N VAL A 85 1.90 15.09 15.38
CA VAL A 85 1.33 16.41 15.66
C VAL A 85 2.42 17.41 16.04
N ALA A 86 3.37 17.02 16.89
CA ALA A 86 4.53 17.83 17.26
C ALA A 86 5.41 18.19 16.04
N ALA A 87 5.47 17.32 15.03
CA ALA A 87 6.14 17.57 13.76
C ALA A 87 5.29 18.35 12.73
N GLY A 88 4.14 18.93 13.13
CA GLY A 88 3.25 19.68 12.25
C GLY A 88 2.49 18.81 11.23
N ARG A 89 2.43 17.51 11.41
CA ARG A 89 1.73 16.58 10.53
C ARG A 89 0.34 16.25 11.07
N PRO A 90 -0.63 15.86 10.21
CA PRO A 90 -1.91 15.32 10.70
C PRO A 90 -1.70 14.14 11.65
N PRO A 91 -2.56 13.93 12.67
CA PRO A 91 -2.41 12.87 13.67
C PRO A 91 -2.36 11.46 13.05
N HIS A 92 -3.04 11.27 11.94
CA HIS A 92 -3.04 10.00 11.20
C HIS A 92 -2.75 10.26 9.72
N PRO A 93 -2.20 9.28 8.99
CA PRO A 93 -2.07 9.34 7.54
C PRO A 93 -3.44 9.39 6.86
N ARG A 94 -3.47 9.97 5.66
CA ARG A 94 -4.69 10.02 4.84
C ARG A 94 -5.06 8.61 4.37
N ARG A 95 -6.30 8.21 4.57
CA ARG A 95 -6.81 6.90 4.13
C ARG A 95 -7.22 6.99 2.67
N VAL A 96 -6.76 6.05 1.85
CA VAL A 96 -7.00 5.99 0.41
C VAL A 96 -7.57 4.63 0.06
N THR A 97 -8.66 4.61 -0.69
CA THR A 97 -9.29 3.37 -1.19
C THR A 97 -9.48 3.45 -2.70
N LEU A 98 -9.19 2.33 -3.40
CA LEU A 98 -9.44 2.19 -4.84
C LEU A 98 -10.63 1.28 -5.08
N THR A 99 -11.54 1.69 -5.97
CA THR A 99 -12.71 0.88 -6.32
C THR A 99 -13.05 0.96 -7.81
N ALA A 100 -13.22 -0.21 -8.43
CA ALA A 100 -13.74 -0.33 -9.81
C ALA A 100 -15.26 -0.56 -9.87
N SER A 101 -15.91 -0.85 -8.72
CA SER A 101 -17.36 -1.13 -8.67
C SER A 101 -18.18 -0.07 -7.94
N GLY A 102 -17.54 0.78 -7.12
CA GLY A 102 -18.23 1.72 -6.25
C GLY A 102 -18.96 1.08 -5.07
N GLN A 103 -18.85 -0.24 -4.90
CA GLN A 103 -19.50 -0.98 -3.80
C GLN A 103 -18.71 -0.82 -2.51
N LEU A 104 -18.97 0.26 -1.80
CA LEU A 104 -18.41 0.58 -0.50
C LEU A 104 -19.54 0.96 0.46
N ASP A 105 -19.42 0.54 1.71
CA ASP A 105 -20.34 0.87 2.78
C ASP A 105 -19.78 2.05 3.59
N ALA A 106 -20.56 3.12 3.74
CA ALA A 106 -20.18 4.29 4.55
C ALA A 106 -19.97 3.95 6.04
N ALA A 107 -20.56 2.85 6.52
CA ALA A 107 -20.34 2.35 7.89
C ALA A 107 -19.01 1.60 8.06
N ALA A 108 -18.26 1.32 6.96
CA ALA A 108 -16.96 0.67 7.06
C ALA A 108 -15.97 1.53 7.87
N ARG A 109 -15.18 0.86 8.73
CA ARG A 109 -14.29 1.51 9.69
C ARG A 109 -13.23 2.42 9.06
N VAL A 110 -12.89 2.19 7.79
CA VAL A 110 -11.97 3.06 7.03
C VAL A 110 -12.55 4.46 6.83
N PHE A 111 -13.86 4.63 6.84
CA PHE A 111 -14.53 5.93 6.70
C PHE A 111 -14.83 6.62 8.04
N ALA A 112 -14.63 5.91 9.16
CA ALA A 112 -14.80 6.46 10.48
C ALA A 112 -13.50 7.10 11.03
N GLY A 113 -13.62 8.08 11.93
CA GLY A 113 -12.50 8.73 12.62
C GLY A 113 -11.98 9.99 11.91
N PRO A 114 -10.86 10.56 12.38
CA PRO A 114 -10.40 11.89 11.97
C PRO A 114 -9.88 11.91 10.52
N GLY A 115 -10.09 13.06 9.86
CA GLY A 115 -9.69 13.29 8.48
C GLY A 115 -10.62 12.61 7.46
N THR A 116 -10.81 13.23 6.31
CA THR A 116 -11.69 12.70 5.25
C THR A 116 -10.91 11.77 4.33
N PRO A 117 -11.31 10.48 4.20
CA PRO A 117 -10.70 9.53 3.29
C PRO A 117 -10.88 9.93 1.82
N LEU A 118 -9.95 9.49 0.96
CA LEU A 118 -10.06 9.59 -0.48
C LEU A 118 -10.49 8.25 -1.07
N VAL A 119 -11.38 8.29 -2.04
CA VAL A 119 -11.80 7.11 -2.81
C VAL A 119 -11.61 7.39 -4.29
N TYR A 120 -10.66 6.73 -4.90
CA TYR A 120 -10.48 6.76 -6.36
C TYR A 120 -11.38 5.71 -6.98
N ALA A 121 -12.31 6.14 -7.79
CA ALA A 121 -13.27 5.28 -8.47
C ALA A 121 -13.17 5.44 -9.98
N THR A 122 -13.39 4.37 -10.75
CA THR A 122 -13.54 4.50 -12.18
C THR A 122 -14.74 5.40 -12.51
N ALA A 123 -14.76 6.01 -13.69
CA ALA A 123 -15.87 6.86 -14.14
C ALA A 123 -17.22 6.13 -14.01
N ALA A 124 -17.27 4.84 -14.34
CA ALA A 124 -18.48 4.01 -14.21
C ALA A 124 -18.89 3.75 -12.74
N ALA A 125 -17.92 3.63 -11.83
CA ALA A 125 -18.14 3.35 -10.41
C ALA A 125 -18.39 4.61 -9.58
N GLY A 126 -17.95 5.78 -10.05
CA GLY A 126 -18.02 7.06 -9.35
C GLY A 126 -19.42 7.44 -8.85
N PRO A 127 -20.48 7.37 -9.67
CA PRO A 127 -21.85 7.68 -9.23
C PRO A 127 -22.33 6.80 -8.08
N SER A 128 -22.05 5.49 -8.15
CA SER A 128 -22.39 4.54 -7.07
C SER A 128 -21.59 4.83 -5.80
N ALA A 129 -20.29 5.08 -5.92
CA ALA A 129 -19.44 5.41 -4.78
C ALA A 129 -19.92 6.71 -4.09
N ARG A 130 -20.21 7.78 -4.83
CA ARG A 130 -20.75 9.04 -4.27
C ARG A 130 -22.08 8.85 -3.57
N LYS A 131 -23.00 8.07 -4.18
CA LYS A 131 -24.29 7.76 -3.58
C LYS A 131 -24.15 7.03 -2.25
N ASN A 132 -23.25 6.04 -2.19
CA ASN A 132 -23.08 5.19 -1.02
C ASN A 132 -22.32 5.91 0.11
N LEU A 133 -21.27 6.66 -0.23
CA LEU A 133 -20.37 7.27 0.76
C LEU A 133 -20.82 8.68 1.18
N ARG A 134 -21.54 9.41 0.34
CA ARG A 134 -21.99 10.79 0.64
C ARG A 134 -20.83 11.67 1.14
N GLU A 135 -20.91 12.15 2.37
CA GLU A 135 -19.90 13.00 3.02
C GLU A 135 -18.80 12.22 3.73
N SER A 136 -18.90 10.88 3.81
CA SER A 136 -17.93 10.04 4.52
C SER A 136 -16.57 9.95 3.82
N ALA A 137 -16.50 10.31 2.54
CA ALA A 137 -15.26 10.33 1.76
C ALA A 137 -15.33 11.30 0.57
N VAL A 138 -14.18 11.78 0.11
CA VAL A 138 -14.04 12.48 -1.16
C VAL A 138 -13.86 11.45 -2.27
N VAL A 139 -14.81 11.37 -3.21
CA VAL A 139 -14.74 10.46 -4.35
C VAL A 139 -14.13 11.18 -5.55
N ILE A 140 -12.98 10.68 -6.01
CA ILE A 140 -12.20 11.21 -7.13
C ILE A 140 -12.42 10.30 -8.34
N ASP A 141 -12.62 10.89 -9.50
CA ASP A 141 -12.70 10.16 -10.77
C ASP A 141 -11.29 9.75 -11.20
N ALA A 142 -11.05 8.46 -11.33
CA ALA A 142 -9.79 7.89 -11.77
C ALA A 142 -9.78 7.50 -13.26
N GLY A 143 -10.75 8.00 -14.04
CA GLY A 143 -10.89 7.72 -15.46
C GLY A 143 -11.68 6.44 -15.78
N ALA A 144 -11.70 6.05 -17.03
CA ALA A 144 -12.42 4.85 -17.50
C ALA A 144 -11.91 3.57 -16.83
N GLU A 145 -10.60 3.51 -16.61
CA GLU A 145 -9.90 2.44 -15.88
C GLU A 145 -9.07 3.03 -14.73
N LEU A 146 -8.84 2.24 -13.68
CA LEU A 146 -7.97 2.63 -12.57
C LEU A 146 -6.49 2.59 -13.00
N SER A 147 -5.97 3.72 -13.47
CA SER A 147 -4.54 3.89 -13.70
C SER A 147 -3.83 4.16 -12.38
N LEU A 148 -3.08 3.19 -11.87
CA LEU A 148 -2.30 3.38 -10.64
C LEU A 148 -1.25 4.49 -10.78
N ALA A 149 -0.64 4.65 -11.94
CA ALA A 149 0.30 5.74 -12.19
C ALA A 149 -0.37 7.12 -12.04
N ALA A 150 -1.56 7.32 -12.62
CA ALA A 150 -2.32 8.56 -12.50
C ALA A 150 -2.81 8.82 -11.06
N VAL A 151 -3.23 7.76 -10.35
CA VAL A 151 -3.59 7.87 -8.92
C VAL A 151 -2.39 8.30 -8.09
N LEU A 152 -1.21 7.73 -8.32
CA LEU A 152 0.01 8.10 -7.59
C LEU A 152 0.45 9.53 -7.93
N GLU A 153 0.30 9.96 -9.18
CA GLU A 153 0.58 11.34 -9.60
C GLU A 153 -0.35 12.34 -8.91
N ASP A 154 -1.66 12.10 -8.86
CA ASP A 154 -2.63 12.95 -8.14
C ASP A 154 -2.30 12.97 -6.64
N LEU A 155 -2.02 11.82 -6.03
CA LEU A 155 -1.62 11.77 -4.62
C LEU A 155 -0.40 12.62 -4.32
N TYR A 156 0.59 12.62 -5.20
CA TYR A 156 1.82 13.40 -5.02
C TYR A 156 1.60 14.90 -5.29
N SER A 157 1.04 15.23 -6.44
CA SER A 157 0.98 16.60 -6.96
C SER A 157 -0.16 17.40 -6.33
N GLU A 158 -1.36 16.80 -6.20
CA GLU A 158 -2.56 17.49 -5.73
C GLU A 158 -2.82 17.28 -4.23
N ARG A 159 -2.40 16.12 -3.70
CA ARG A 159 -2.68 15.76 -2.28
C ARG A 159 -1.45 15.89 -1.39
N LEU A 160 -0.30 16.24 -1.95
CA LEU A 160 0.99 16.45 -1.26
C LEU A 160 1.43 15.22 -0.45
N VAL A 161 1.13 14.01 -0.97
CA VAL A 161 1.55 12.74 -0.39
C VAL A 161 2.97 12.45 -0.85
N ALA A 162 3.96 12.63 0.02
CA ALA A 162 5.36 12.31 -0.28
C ALA A 162 5.68 10.82 -0.04
N THR A 163 5.01 10.19 0.94
CA THR A 163 5.21 8.77 1.28
C THR A 163 3.87 8.06 1.36
N LEU A 164 3.72 6.99 0.56
CA LEU A 164 2.53 6.15 0.51
C LEU A 164 2.84 4.77 1.07
N LEU A 165 2.04 4.31 2.04
CA LEU A 165 2.02 2.92 2.50
C LEU A 165 0.87 2.18 1.82
N VAL A 166 1.15 1.01 1.24
CA VAL A 166 0.15 0.13 0.63
C VAL A 166 0.07 -1.14 1.46
N GLU A 167 -1.09 -1.41 2.06
CA GLU A 167 -1.27 -2.53 2.99
C GLU A 167 -2.08 -3.69 2.42
N GLY A 168 -2.54 -3.61 1.17
CA GLY A 168 -3.18 -4.79 0.61
C GLY A 168 -4.20 -4.57 -0.49
N GLY A 169 -4.71 -5.72 -0.85
CA GLY A 169 -5.49 -6.04 -2.02
C GLY A 169 -4.59 -6.70 -3.07
N SER A 170 -4.67 -8.06 -3.21
CA SER A 170 -3.81 -8.84 -4.12
C SER A 170 -3.67 -8.23 -5.52
N ARG A 171 -4.77 -7.70 -6.07
CA ARG A 171 -4.76 -7.06 -7.41
C ARG A 171 -3.96 -5.78 -7.42
N ILE A 172 -4.11 -4.94 -6.39
CA ILE A 172 -3.37 -3.66 -6.27
C ILE A 172 -1.89 -3.94 -6.10
N LEU A 173 -1.53 -4.92 -5.25
CA LEU A 173 -0.14 -5.33 -5.06
C LEU A 173 0.47 -5.82 -6.38
N ARG A 174 -0.24 -6.73 -7.10
CA ARG A 174 0.18 -7.19 -8.42
C ARG A 174 0.43 -6.01 -9.37
N ASP A 175 -0.53 -5.11 -9.50
CA ASP A 175 -0.49 -4.05 -10.50
C ASP A 175 0.59 -3.02 -10.19
N LEU A 176 0.80 -2.67 -8.91
CA LEU A 176 1.89 -1.79 -8.48
C LEU A 176 3.27 -2.43 -8.71
N LEU A 177 3.44 -3.70 -8.33
CA LEU A 177 4.70 -4.42 -8.51
C LEU A 177 5.01 -4.65 -9.99
N ALA A 178 4.03 -5.06 -10.80
CA ALA A 178 4.19 -5.27 -12.24
C ALA A 178 4.50 -3.99 -13.00
N ALA A 179 3.97 -2.85 -12.55
CA ALA A 179 4.24 -1.54 -13.14
C ALA A 179 5.54 -0.88 -12.64
N GLY A 180 6.31 -1.51 -11.74
CA GLY A 180 7.52 -0.92 -11.15
C GLY A 180 7.24 0.34 -10.32
N LEU A 181 6.07 0.44 -9.69
CA LEU A 181 5.63 1.61 -8.92
C LEU A 181 5.89 1.50 -7.42
N VAL A 182 6.61 0.46 -7.00
CA VAL A 182 6.98 0.21 -5.59
C VAL A 182 8.47 0.52 -5.39
N ASP A 183 8.81 1.21 -4.32
CA ASP A 183 10.20 1.53 -3.95
C ASP A 183 10.72 0.58 -2.86
N GLU A 184 9.84 0.16 -1.93
CA GLU A 184 10.18 -0.79 -0.85
C GLU A 184 9.08 -1.85 -0.68
N LEU A 185 9.50 -3.07 -0.39
CA LEU A 185 8.65 -4.18 0.00
C LEU A 185 9.07 -4.70 1.37
N ARG A 186 8.15 -4.62 2.33
CA ARG A 186 8.23 -5.30 3.62
C ARG A 186 7.29 -6.49 3.60
N LEU A 187 7.84 -7.69 3.72
CA LEU A 187 7.12 -8.94 3.66
C LEU A 187 7.31 -9.73 4.95
N ALA A 188 6.27 -9.86 5.76
CA ALA A 188 6.25 -10.71 6.94
C ALA A 188 5.78 -12.11 6.53
N ILE A 189 6.55 -13.15 6.86
CA ILE A 189 6.25 -14.54 6.51
C ILE A 189 5.87 -15.29 7.78
N ALA A 190 4.61 -15.69 7.87
CA ALA A 190 4.07 -16.51 8.95
C ALA A 190 4.51 -17.97 8.79
N PRO A 191 4.85 -18.69 9.87
CA PRO A 191 5.46 -20.03 9.81
C PRO A 191 4.42 -21.15 9.63
N PHE A 192 3.48 -20.99 8.70
CA PHE A 192 2.48 -22.02 8.37
C PHE A 192 2.02 -21.91 6.91
N PHE A 193 1.31 -22.92 6.45
CA PHE A 193 0.73 -23.03 5.11
C PHE A 193 -0.77 -22.81 5.16
N VAL A 194 -1.33 -22.18 4.13
CA VAL A 194 -2.78 -22.06 3.90
C VAL A 194 -3.27 -23.17 2.97
N GLY A 195 -2.61 -23.39 1.84
CA GLY A 195 -2.89 -24.52 0.93
C GLY A 195 -4.25 -24.50 0.24
N ASP A 196 -4.98 -23.37 0.22
CA ASP A 196 -6.30 -23.25 -0.42
C ASP A 196 -6.20 -22.42 -1.71
N GLU A 197 -6.46 -23.02 -2.87
CA GLU A 197 -6.38 -22.36 -4.17
C GLU A 197 -7.34 -21.17 -4.33
N ARG A 198 -8.42 -21.11 -3.55
CA ARG A 198 -9.40 -20.03 -3.54
C ARG A 198 -8.91 -18.81 -2.73
N ALA A 199 -7.92 -19.00 -1.88
CA ALA A 199 -7.39 -17.95 -1.00
C ALA A 199 -6.60 -16.88 -1.79
N PRO A 200 -6.59 -15.62 -1.32
CA PRO A 200 -5.89 -14.55 -2.00
C PRO A 200 -4.37 -14.71 -1.90
N ARG A 201 -3.67 -14.72 -3.03
CA ARG A 201 -2.21 -14.79 -3.11
C ARG A 201 -1.57 -13.39 -3.13
N PHE A 202 -0.37 -13.29 -2.57
CA PHE A 202 0.47 -12.10 -2.65
C PHE A 202 0.90 -11.81 -4.09
N ALA A 203 1.53 -12.79 -4.75
CA ALA A 203 1.98 -12.68 -6.12
C ALA A 203 0.99 -13.38 -7.05
N LEU A 204 0.18 -12.58 -7.75
CA LEU A 204 -0.68 -13.07 -8.83
C LEU A 204 0.12 -13.13 -10.15
N PRO A 205 -0.29 -13.97 -11.12
CA PRO A 205 0.37 -14.03 -12.41
C PRO A 205 0.45 -12.66 -13.11
N ALA A 206 1.67 -12.21 -13.41
CA ALA A 206 1.96 -10.97 -14.13
C ALA A 206 3.42 -11.04 -14.65
N ARG A 207 3.79 -10.12 -15.54
CA ARG A 207 5.19 -9.86 -15.85
C ARG A 207 5.71 -8.82 -14.86
N TYR A 208 6.64 -9.24 -14.02
CA TYR A 208 7.27 -8.35 -13.05
C TYR A 208 8.59 -7.82 -13.58
N PRO A 209 8.95 -6.54 -13.30
CA PRO A 209 10.24 -5.99 -13.72
C PRO A 209 11.42 -6.61 -12.94
N HIS A 210 11.15 -7.05 -11.70
CA HIS A 210 12.17 -7.70 -10.86
C HIS A 210 12.05 -9.22 -11.01
N ASP A 211 12.87 -9.77 -11.89
CA ASP A 211 13.03 -11.19 -12.16
C ASP A 211 14.47 -11.66 -11.86
N GLU A 212 14.86 -12.83 -12.34
CA GLU A 212 16.19 -13.39 -12.13
C GLU A 212 17.30 -12.50 -12.71
N SER A 213 17.04 -11.76 -13.78
CA SER A 213 18.01 -10.89 -14.45
C SER A 213 18.17 -9.52 -13.80
N ASP A 214 17.14 -9.04 -13.08
CA ASP A 214 17.13 -7.78 -12.34
C ASP A 214 16.45 -7.96 -10.97
N PRO A 215 17.06 -8.70 -10.03
CA PRO A 215 16.44 -9.02 -8.76
C PRO A 215 16.33 -7.80 -7.84
N MET A 216 15.31 -7.84 -6.98
CA MET A 216 15.20 -6.89 -5.87
C MET A 216 16.43 -6.95 -4.96
N THR A 217 16.83 -5.82 -4.38
CA THR A 217 17.91 -5.80 -3.39
C THR A 217 17.37 -6.22 -2.01
N LEU A 218 17.84 -7.34 -1.47
CA LEU A 218 17.55 -7.71 -0.08
C LEU A 218 18.31 -6.78 0.87
N VAL A 219 17.57 -6.04 1.68
CA VAL A 219 18.12 -5.10 2.67
C VAL A 219 18.32 -5.77 4.02
N SER A 220 17.34 -6.52 4.49
CA SER A 220 17.43 -7.24 5.78
C SER A 220 16.44 -8.41 5.85
N VAL A 221 16.80 -9.38 6.69
CA VAL A 221 15.88 -10.42 7.18
C VAL A 221 15.96 -10.41 8.70
N ARG A 222 14.82 -10.28 9.36
CA ARG A 222 14.74 -10.24 10.82
C ARG A 222 13.62 -11.13 11.33
N ARG A 223 13.81 -11.71 12.52
CA ARG A 223 12.72 -12.29 13.28
C ARG A 223 12.01 -11.18 14.06
N VAL A 224 10.69 -11.10 13.91
CA VAL A 224 9.81 -10.17 14.64
C VAL A 224 8.67 -10.98 15.26
N GLY A 225 8.75 -11.19 16.56
CA GLY A 225 7.85 -12.15 17.23
C GLY A 225 7.90 -13.53 16.60
N GLY A 226 6.77 -14.00 16.08
CA GLY A 226 6.60 -15.30 15.43
C GLY A 226 6.86 -15.33 13.93
N VAL A 227 7.17 -14.20 13.27
CA VAL A 227 7.32 -14.12 11.82
C VAL A 227 8.75 -13.79 11.37
N ALA A 228 9.10 -14.14 10.13
CA ALA A 228 10.31 -13.66 9.46
C ALA A 228 9.94 -12.43 8.61
N VAL A 229 10.55 -11.30 8.88
CA VAL A 229 10.32 -10.06 8.12
C VAL A 229 11.46 -9.84 7.15
N HIS A 230 11.13 -9.86 5.88
CA HIS A 230 12.04 -9.55 4.77
C HIS A 230 11.79 -8.11 4.32
N HIS A 231 12.87 -7.36 4.13
CA HIS A 231 12.83 -6.01 3.58
C HIS A 231 13.62 -5.96 2.30
N TYR A 232 12.96 -5.55 1.21
CA TYR A 232 13.55 -5.42 -0.12
C TYR A 232 13.44 -3.99 -0.62
N ARG A 233 14.39 -3.61 -1.45
CA ARG A 233 14.41 -2.38 -2.23
C ARG A 233 14.19 -2.71 -3.70
N LEU A 234 13.29 -1.94 -4.35
CA LEU A 234 12.83 -2.13 -5.71
C LEU A 234 13.16 -0.92 -6.58
N GLY A 235 14.39 -0.50 -6.72
CA GLY A 235 14.76 0.60 -7.60
C GLY A 235 15.73 1.60 -6.99
N GLU A 236 16.19 2.55 -7.80
CA GLU A 236 17.26 3.48 -7.43
C GLU A 236 16.81 4.68 -6.58
N ARG A 237 15.50 4.94 -6.47
CA ARG A 237 14.97 6.12 -5.75
C ARG A 237 15.31 6.15 -4.26
N PHE A 238 15.69 5.04 -3.69
CA PHE A 238 16.14 4.96 -2.28
C PHE A 238 17.45 5.73 -2.03
N LYS A 239 18.33 5.85 -3.02
CA LYS A 239 19.62 6.56 -2.88
C LYS A 239 19.43 8.06 -2.55
N LEU A 240 18.25 8.62 -2.81
CA LEU A 240 17.95 10.05 -2.63
C LEU A 240 17.41 10.41 -1.24
N ARG A 241 17.13 9.43 -0.37
CA ARG A 241 16.51 9.64 0.96
C ARG A 241 17.39 9.23 2.16
N GLN A 242 18.69 9.20 2.02
CA GLN A 242 19.53 9.23 3.22
C GLN A 242 19.43 10.63 3.82
N VAL A 243 18.52 10.79 4.79
CA VAL A 243 18.52 11.96 5.68
C VAL A 243 19.83 11.90 6.45
N PRO A 244 20.63 12.98 6.48
CA PRO A 244 21.80 13.03 7.33
C PRO A 244 21.38 12.82 8.78
N SER A 245 22.13 11.98 9.49
CA SER A 245 22.05 11.73 10.94
C SER A 245 22.20 13.01 11.75
#